data_03fcd579c8f64d572ee330d86a808e45
#
_entry.id   03fcd579c8f64d572ee330d86a808e45
#
_cell.length_a   1.000
_cell.length_b   1.000
_cell.length_c   1.000
_cell.angle_alpha   90.00
_cell.angle_beta   90.00
_cell.angle_gamma   90.00
#
_symmetry.space_group_name_H-M   'P 1'
#
loop_
_entity.id
_entity.type
_entity.pdbx_description
1 polymer ?
#
loop_
_entity_poly.entity_id
_entity_poly.type
_entity_poly.pdbx_seq_one_letter_code
_entity_poly.pdbx_strand_id
1 'polypeptide(L)'
;KDFVDPPPEIDTEEYQFENPNQEKLARLITPVDAPLMELTRFVENTDTLPGVDWMELLRARFTWVNRVLVTDEAGTIIAMVPELPIKRISKPLVFEGTWRNIHLLTVVDYSDLGPELYLGRPYFESIDFRGLIGVGFDPRSLLRKSPHPEQLIIIHPGGGVWTLGADVDQAALLAVDWKDMLEDNVHGEIQVGDHYYTWLTRYVGEDQ
;
A
#
# COMPACT_ATOMS: atom_id res chain seq x y z
N LYS A 1 -18.78 41.15 3.12
CA LYS A 1 -19.31 40.05 3.94
C LYS A 1 -18.96 38.78 3.20
N ASP A 2 -17.81 38.23 3.57
CA ASP A 2 -17.34 36.96 3.03
C ASP A 2 -18.14 35.85 3.73
N PHE A 3 -18.96 35.17 2.95
CA PHE A 3 -19.61 33.94 3.38
C PHE A 3 -18.54 32.84 3.31
N VAL A 4 -17.98 32.47 4.46
CA VAL A 4 -17.20 31.25 4.59
C VAL A 4 -18.21 30.13 4.85
N ASP A 5 -18.48 29.32 3.82
CA ASP A 5 -19.23 28.08 4.02
C ASP A 5 -18.43 27.21 5.02
N PRO A 6 -19.06 26.75 6.11
CA PRO A 6 -18.42 25.79 6.98
C PRO A 6 -18.11 24.50 6.18
N PRO A 7 -16.98 23.83 6.44
CA PRO A 7 -16.71 22.56 5.81
C PRO A 7 -17.87 21.59 6.10
N PRO A 8 -18.29 20.76 5.14
CA PRO A 8 -19.34 19.79 5.37
C PRO A 8 -18.97 18.90 6.55
N GLU A 9 -19.74 18.95 7.61
CA GLU A 9 -19.67 17.96 8.69
C GLU A 9 -20.14 16.63 8.09
N ILE A 10 -19.23 15.69 7.91
CA ILE A 10 -19.60 14.31 7.60
C ILE A 10 -20.13 13.72 8.91
N ASP A 11 -21.45 13.59 8.98
CA ASP A 11 -22.10 12.91 10.10
C ASP A 11 -21.78 11.40 10.01
N THR A 12 -20.81 10.98 10.78
CA THR A 12 -20.37 9.58 10.83
C THR A 12 -21.33 8.69 11.64
N GLU A 13 -22.33 9.26 12.30
CA GLU A 13 -23.31 8.48 13.06
C GLU A 13 -24.45 7.92 12.17
N GLU A 14 -24.65 8.41 10.96
CA GLU A 14 -25.69 7.94 10.02
C GLU A 14 -25.26 6.80 9.08
N TYR A 15 -23.99 6.41 9.04
CA TYR A 15 -23.57 5.29 8.21
C TYR A 15 -23.91 3.96 8.91
N GLN A 16 -25.16 3.51 8.76
CA GLN A 16 -25.54 2.15 9.12
C GLN A 16 -25.03 1.21 8.01
N PHE A 17 -24.03 0.41 8.32
CA PHE A 17 -23.63 -0.67 7.42
C PHE A 17 -24.80 -1.66 7.30
N GLU A 18 -25.28 -1.89 6.08
CA GLU A 18 -26.31 -2.89 5.80
C GLU A 18 -25.86 -4.33 6.12
N ASN A 19 -24.55 -4.55 6.11
CA ASN A 19 -23.93 -5.85 6.33
C ASN A 19 -23.00 -5.83 7.56
N PRO A 20 -23.26 -6.63 8.60
CA PRO A 20 -22.44 -6.69 9.81
C PRO A 20 -20.99 -7.16 9.55
N ASN A 21 -20.75 -7.91 8.46
CA ASN A 21 -19.40 -8.32 8.09
C ASN A 21 -18.58 -7.14 7.54
N GLN A 22 -19.22 -6.24 6.80
CA GLN A 22 -18.58 -5.01 6.32
C GLN A 22 -18.24 -4.07 7.48
N GLU A 23 -19.15 -3.91 8.44
CA GLU A 23 -18.90 -3.15 9.67
C GLU A 23 -17.71 -3.72 10.45
N LYS A 24 -17.68 -5.04 10.61
CA LYS A 24 -16.57 -5.75 11.25
C LYS A 24 -15.26 -5.50 10.51
N LEU A 25 -15.25 -5.63 9.17
CA LEU A 25 -14.09 -5.39 8.35
C LEU A 25 -13.60 -3.94 8.49
N ALA A 26 -14.49 -2.96 8.45
CA ALA A 26 -14.15 -1.56 8.63
C ALA A 26 -13.46 -1.29 9.99
N ARG A 27 -13.97 -1.87 11.08
CA ARG A 27 -13.34 -1.75 12.40
C ARG A 27 -11.95 -2.39 12.45
N LEU A 28 -11.75 -3.51 11.76
CA LEU A 28 -10.47 -4.21 11.74
C LEU A 28 -9.42 -3.50 10.89
N ILE A 29 -9.83 -2.89 9.76
CA ILE A 29 -8.92 -2.26 8.82
C ILE A 29 -8.52 -0.83 9.20
N THR A 30 -9.37 -0.08 9.92
CA THR A 30 -9.10 1.31 10.28
C THR A 30 -7.73 1.53 10.92
N PRO A 31 -7.29 0.77 11.94
CA PRO A 31 -5.96 0.95 12.53
C PRO A 31 -4.82 0.47 11.63
N VAL A 32 -5.11 -0.28 10.57
CA VAL A 32 -4.15 -0.71 9.55
C VAL A 32 -3.98 0.36 8.48
N ASP A 33 -5.09 0.97 8.04
CA ASP A 33 -5.12 1.98 6.99
C ASP A 33 -4.55 3.33 7.43
N ALA A 34 -4.82 3.75 8.65
CA ALA A 34 -4.39 5.06 9.15
C ALA A 34 -2.87 5.33 9.01
N PRO A 35 -1.95 4.42 9.43
CA PRO A 35 -0.52 4.62 9.22
C PRO A 35 -0.10 4.54 7.75
N LEU A 36 -0.82 3.77 6.93
CA LEU A 36 -0.56 3.72 5.49
C LEU A 36 -0.92 5.06 4.84
N MET A 37 -2.07 5.63 5.17
CA MET A 37 -2.46 6.97 4.71
C MET A 37 -1.47 8.04 5.13
N GLU A 38 -0.94 7.96 6.36
CA GLU A 38 0.07 8.91 6.83
C GLU A 38 1.37 8.80 6.03
N LEU A 39 1.81 7.57 5.72
CA LEU A 39 2.98 7.34 4.88
C LEU A 39 2.77 7.87 3.46
N THR A 40 1.64 7.56 2.83
CA THR A 40 1.36 8.00 1.45
C THR A 40 1.41 9.52 1.36
N ARG A 41 0.72 10.23 2.27
CA ARG A 41 0.77 11.70 2.33
C ARG A 41 2.19 12.24 2.56
N PHE A 42 2.98 11.57 3.39
CA PHE A 42 4.35 12.00 3.65
C PHE A 42 5.22 11.88 2.40
N VAL A 43 5.07 10.80 1.63
CA VAL A 43 5.81 10.58 0.39
C VAL A 43 5.31 11.51 -0.72
N GLU A 44 4.00 11.70 -0.84
CA GLU A 44 3.38 12.57 -1.86
C GLU A 44 3.78 14.04 -1.71
N ASN A 45 3.99 14.50 -0.50
CA ASN A 45 4.41 15.88 -0.22
C ASN A 45 5.92 16.13 -0.43
N THR A 46 6.65 15.18 -1.01
CA THR A 46 8.09 15.33 -1.26
C THR A 46 8.31 15.86 -2.67
N ASP A 47 8.67 17.14 -2.79
CA ASP A 47 8.78 17.82 -4.08
C ASP A 47 10.18 17.73 -4.71
N THR A 48 11.17 17.27 -3.95
CA THR A 48 12.57 17.18 -4.40
C THR A 48 13.12 15.78 -4.16
N LEU A 49 14.16 15.41 -4.93
CA LEU A 49 14.86 14.14 -4.71
C LEU A 49 15.38 14.08 -3.27
N PRO A 50 14.94 13.09 -2.46
CA PRO A 50 15.32 13.03 -1.06
C PRO A 50 16.78 12.60 -0.88
N GLY A 51 17.49 13.28 0.01
CA GLY A 51 18.78 12.83 0.52
C GLY A 51 18.65 11.73 1.56
N VAL A 52 19.79 11.17 1.97
CA VAL A 52 19.87 10.09 2.98
C VAL A 52 19.21 10.50 4.29
N ASP A 53 19.42 11.73 4.76
CA ASP A 53 18.83 12.24 6.01
C ASP A 53 17.29 12.18 6.00
N TRP A 54 16.67 12.50 4.86
CA TRP A 54 15.22 12.39 4.71
C TRP A 54 14.75 10.92 4.75
N MET A 55 15.50 10.01 4.11
CA MET A 55 15.18 8.59 4.12
C MET A 55 15.27 8.00 5.54
N GLU A 56 16.30 8.41 6.30
CA GLU A 56 16.46 8.03 7.71
C GLU A 56 15.32 8.58 8.58
N LEU A 57 14.93 9.84 8.36
CA LEU A 57 13.80 10.47 9.04
C LEU A 57 12.49 9.72 8.76
N LEU A 58 12.23 9.36 7.51
CA LEU A 58 11.06 8.58 7.14
C LEU A 58 11.02 7.24 7.89
N ARG A 59 12.14 6.50 7.88
CA ARG A 59 12.24 5.22 8.59
C ARG A 59 12.10 5.35 10.10
N ALA A 60 12.61 6.42 10.67
CA ALA A 60 12.46 6.71 12.11
C ALA A 60 11.01 7.00 12.47
N ARG A 61 10.29 7.70 11.59
CA ARG A 61 8.87 8.03 11.78
C ARG A 61 7.97 6.80 11.56
N PHE A 62 8.22 6.03 10.50
CA PHE A 62 7.44 4.85 10.14
C PHE A 62 8.25 3.57 10.41
N THR A 63 8.30 3.16 11.67
CA THR A 63 9.15 2.04 12.15
C THR A 63 8.80 0.69 11.53
N TRP A 64 7.68 0.58 10.84
CA TRP A 64 7.24 -0.60 10.09
C TRP A 64 7.74 -0.59 8.63
N VAL A 65 8.34 0.50 8.17
CA VAL A 65 9.02 0.59 6.88
C VAL A 65 10.39 -0.09 6.97
N ASN A 66 10.64 -1.03 6.07
CA ASN A 66 11.88 -1.79 6.03
C ASN A 66 13.01 -1.01 5.36
N ARG A 67 12.69 -0.30 4.27
CA ARG A 67 13.66 0.47 3.50
C ARG A 67 13.03 1.63 2.75
N VAL A 68 13.89 2.58 2.43
CA VAL A 68 13.60 3.66 1.47
C VAL A 68 14.70 3.64 0.43
N LEU A 69 14.35 3.80 -0.82
CA LEU A 69 15.30 3.82 -1.92
C LEU A 69 14.95 4.91 -2.94
N VAL A 70 15.95 5.29 -3.71
CA VAL A 70 15.79 6.17 -4.87
C VAL A 70 16.44 5.49 -6.06
N THR A 71 15.75 5.53 -7.19
CA THR A 71 16.29 5.04 -8.45
C THR A 71 16.56 6.20 -9.40
N ASP A 72 17.39 5.96 -10.40
CA ASP A 72 17.50 6.79 -11.60
C ASP A 72 16.37 6.50 -12.61
N GLU A 73 16.42 7.15 -13.75
CA GLU A 73 15.48 6.99 -14.87
C GLU A 73 15.43 5.56 -15.42
N ALA A 74 16.52 4.80 -15.28
CA ALA A 74 16.65 3.42 -15.73
C ALA A 74 16.16 2.40 -14.68
N GLY A 75 15.74 2.87 -13.50
CA GLY A 75 15.36 2.01 -12.37
C GLY A 75 16.56 1.49 -11.57
N THR A 76 17.77 2.00 -11.81
CA THR A 76 18.95 1.64 -11.02
C THR A 76 18.90 2.33 -9.67
N ILE A 77 19.10 1.58 -8.59
CA ILE A 77 19.12 2.15 -7.24
C ILE A 77 20.38 3.01 -7.07
N ILE A 78 20.19 4.32 -6.84
CA ILE A 78 21.26 5.30 -6.63
C ILE A 78 21.47 5.65 -5.16
N ALA A 79 20.44 5.44 -4.32
CA ALA A 79 20.54 5.57 -2.87
C ALA A 79 19.54 4.64 -2.19
N MET A 80 19.89 4.13 -1.01
CA MET A 80 19.02 3.26 -0.22
C MET A 80 19.36 3.32 1.25
N VAL A 81 18.32 3.30 2.09
CA VAL A 81 18.47 3.19 3.57
C VAL A 81 17.57 2.04 4.07
N PRO A 82 18.14 1.04 4.78
CA PRO A 82 19.56 0.84 5.07
C PRO A 82 20.35 0.43 3.82
N GLU A 83 21.62 0.77 3.76
CA GLU A 83 22.52 0.36 2.66
C GLU A 83 22.62 -1.17 2.51
N LEU A 84 22.55 -1.88 3.61
CA LEU A 84 22.59 -3.34 3.68
C LEU A 84 21.29 -3.88 4.27
N PRO A 85 20.25 -4.04 3.44
CA PRO A 85 18.97 -4.57 3.91
C PRO A 85 19.06 -6.09 4.17
N ILE A 86 18.26 -6.57 5.11
CA ILE A 86 18.16 -8.01 5.42
C ILE A 86 17.58 -8.77 4.21
N LYS A 87 16.54 -8.25 3.61
CA LYS A 87 15.98 -8.76 2.35
C LYS A 87 16.69 -8.07 1.19
N ARG A 88 17.18 -8.84 0.24
CA ARG A 88 17.67 -8.29 -1.03
C ARG A 88 16.50 -8.15 -2.00
N ILE A 89 16.53 -7.10 -2.80
CA ILE A 89 15.61 -6.94 -3.93
C ILE A 89 15.94 -8.03 -4.94
N SER A 90 14.95 -8.83 -5.32
CA SER A 90 15.15 -10.02 -6.15
C SER A 90 15.43 -9.66 -7.61
N LYS A 91 14.87 -8.56 -8.08
CA LYS A 91 14.98 -8.04 -9.45
C LYS A 91 14.76 -6.53 -9.45
N PRO A 92 15.14 -5.81 -10.52
CA PRO A 92 14.84 -4.38 -10.63
C PRO A 92 13.36 -4.11 -10.42
N LEU A 93 13.06 -3.11 -9.59
CA LEU A 93 11.69 -2.69 -9.33
C LEU A 93 11.18 -1.94 -10.57
N VAL A 94 10.25 -2.54 -11.28
CA VAL A 94 9.62 -1.94 -12.45
C VAL A 94 8.21 -1.55 -12.06
N PHE A 95 7.94 -0.25 -12.12
CA PHE A 95 6.62 0.30 -11.94
C PHE A 95 6.06 0.64 -13.32
N GLU A 96 5.09 -0.13 -13.80
CA GLU A 96 4.49 0.09 -15.11
C GLU A 96 3.80 1.45 -15.20
N GLY A 97 4.00 2.17 -16.30
CA GLY A 97 3.37 3.47 -16.55
C GLY A 97 3.97 4.66 -15.80
N THR A 98 5.06 4.48 -15.05
CA THR A 98 5.68 5.49 -14.17
C THR A 98 5.93 6.83 -14.82
N TRP A 99 6.39 6.84 -16.07
CA TRP A 99 6.78 8.05 -16.77
C TRP A 99 5.61 8.94 -17.26
N ARG A 100 4.37 8.48 -17.07
CA ARG A 100 3.14 9.21 -17.43
C ARG A 100 2.30 9.59 -16.23
N ASN A 101 2.63 9.07 -15.06
CA ASN A 101 1.80 9.20 -13.87
C ASN A 101 2.61 9.80 -12.72
N ILE A 102 2.06 10.84 -12.08
CA ILE A 102 2.65 11.48 -10.91
C ILE A 102 2.21 10.81 -9.60
N HIS A 103 1.32 9.84 -9.69
CA HIS A 103 0.71 9.18 -8.52
C HIS A 103 1.58 8.06 -7.97
N LEU A 104 1.27 7.66 -6.75
CA LEU A 104 1.89 6.50 -6.13
C LEU A 104 1.52 5.23 -6.89
N LEU A 105 2.51 4.39 -7.06
CA LEU A 105 2.41 3.09 -7.71
C LEU A 105 2.81 2.01 -6.73
N THR A 106 2.33 0.80 -6.94
CA THR A 106 2.67 -0.35 -6.08
C THR A 106 3.31 -1.46 -6.88
N VAL A 107 4.28 -2.14 -6.26
CA VAL A 107 4.88 -3.35 -6.82
C VAL A 107 5.21 -4.33 -5.70
N VAL A 108 5.11 -5.62 -6.00
CA VAL A 108 5.49 -6.70 -5.09
C VAL A 108 6.83 -7.29 -5.52
N ASP A 109 7.78 -7.33 -4.59
CA ASP A 109 9.04 -8.06 -4.76
C ASP A 109 9.01 -9.35 -3.94
N TYR A 110 9.35 -10.46 -4.59
CA TYR A 110 9.41 -11.78 -3.97
C TYR A 110 10.84 -12.12 -3.62
N SER A 111 11.13 -12.25 -2.34
CA SER A 111 12.40 -12.77 -1.85
C SER A 111 12.19 -14.12 -1.13
N ASP A 112 13.28 -14.81 -0.84
CA ASP A 112 13.28 -16.05 -0.04
C ASP A 112 12.68 -15.86 1.37
N LEU A 113 12.59 -14.61 1.83
CA LEU A 113 11.99 -14.22 3.12
C LEU A 113 10.51 -13.80 2.99
N GLY A 114 9.90 -14.09 1.84
CA GLY A 114 8.51 -13.77 1.50
C GLY A 114 8.34 -12.43 0.77
N PRO A 115 7.11 -12.15 0.30
CA PRO A 115 6.81 -10.96 -0.48
C PRO A 115 6.95 -9.68 0.35
N GLU A 116 7.38 -8.62 -0.29
CA GLU A 116 7.47 -7.26 0.24
C GLU A 116 6.74 -6.31 -0.73
N LEU A 117 5.99 -5.37 -0.19
CA LEU A 117 5.28 -4.37 -0.97
C LEU A 117 6.11 -3.09 -1.04
N TYR A 118 6.23 -2.55 -2.23
CA TYR A 118 6.86 -1.25 -2.50
C TYR A 118 5.82 -0.24 -2.97
N LEU A 119 5.84 0.92 -2.35
CA LEU A 119 5.20 2.12 -2.86
C LEU A 119 6.24 2.91 -3.62
N GLY A 120 5.99 3.22 -4.88
CA GLY A 120 6.85 4.03 -5.72
C GLY A 120 6.19 5.35 -6.07
N ARG A 121 6.89 6.46 -5.86
CA ARG A 121 6.50 7.77 -6.36
C ARG A 121 7.45 8.20 -7.47
N PRO A 122 6.94 8.51 -8.67
CA PRO A 122 7.75 9.13 -9.72
C PRO A 122 8.27 10.49 -9.28
N TYR A 123 9.49 10.77 -9.62
CA TYR A 123 10.15 12.04 -9.35
C TYR A 123 10.53 12.73 -10.67
N PHE A 124 10.22 14.01 -10.75
CA PHE A 124 10.43 14.82 -11.93
C PHE A 124 11.26 16.06 -11.58
N GLU A 125 12.10 16.46 -12.52
CA GLU A 125 12.73 17.78 -12.53
C GLU A 125 12.11 18.57 -13.68
N SER A 126 11.28 19.54 -13.34
CA SER A 126 10.36 20.19 -14.30
C SER A 126 9.38 19.17 -14.89
N ILE A 127 9.55 18.80 -16.15
CA ILE A 127 8.73 17.81 -16.88
C ILE A 127 9.48 16.50 -17.14
N ASP A 128 10.77 16.44 -16.84
CA ASP A 128 11.61 15.30 -17.13
C ASP A 128 11.54 14.30 -15.96
N PHE A 129 11.15 13.07 -16.26
CA PHE A 129 11.20 11.96 -15.31
C PHE A 129 12.67 11.68 -14.96
N ARG A 130 12.97 11.63 -13.65
CA ARG A 130 14.33 11.44 -13.12
C ARG A 130 14.50 10.14 -12.34
N GLY A 131 13.42 9.45 -12.04
CA GLY A 131 13.46 8.21 -11.32
C GLY A 131 12.31 8.06 -10.33
N LEU A 132 12.50 7.22 -9.33
CA LEU A 132 11.49 6.84 -8.35
C LEU A 132 12.01 6.99 -6.92
N ILE A 133 11.12 7.44 -6.05
CA ILE A 133 11.26 7.29 -4.61
C ILE A 133 10.47 6.05 -4.22
N GLY A 134 11.14 5.01 -3.73
CA GLY A 134 10.52 3.75 -3.34
C GLY A 134 10.54 3.53 -1.82
N VAL A 135 9.42 3.09 -1.27
CA VAL A 135 9.29 2.74 0.15
C VAL A 135 8.84 1.28 0.25
N GLY A 136 9.69 0.43 0.82
CA GLY A 136 9.44 -1.01 0.96
C GLY A 136 9.05 -1.40 2.37
N PHE A 137 8.04 -2.25 2.51
CA PHE A 137 7.58 -2.79 3.78
C PHE A 137 6.89 -4.14 3.63
N ASP A 138 6.81 -4.85 4.75
CA ASP A 138 6.03 -6.07 4.85
C ASP A 138 4.63 -5.71 5.39
N PRO A 139 3.55 -5.88 4.61
CA PRO A 139 2.19 -5.59 5.04
C PRO A 139 1.76 -6.28 6.34
N ARG A 140 2.38 -7.40 6.72
CA ARG A 140 2.13 -8.03 8.02
C ARG A 140 2.49 -7.13 9.21
N SER A 141 3.40 -6.19 9.02
CA SER A 141 3.72 -5.18 10.03
C SER A 141 2.55 -4.22 10.29
N LEU A 142 1.77 -3.92 9.26
CA LEU A 142 0.53 -3.14 9.38
C LEU A 142 -0.62 -3.98 9.95
N LEU A 143 -0.79 -5.22 9.50
CA LEU A 143 -1.82 -6.11 10.02
C LEU A 143 -1.77 -6.23 11.55
N ARG A 144 -0.59 -6.25 12.15
CA ARG A 144 -0.39 -6.29 13.61
C ARG A 144 -0.99 -5.12 14.37
N LYS A 145 -1.40 -4.05 13.68
CA LYS A 145 -2.09 -2.90 14.29
C LYS A 145 -3.58 -3.13 14.46
N SER A 146 -4.14 -4.12 13.77
CA SER A 146 -5.53 -4.54 13.96
C SER A 146 -5.73 -5.21 15.32
N PRO A 147 -6.90 -5.06 15.95
CA PRO A 147 -7.24 -5.79 17.18
C PRO A 147 -7.33 -7.31 16.97
N HIS A 148 -7.61 -7.75 15.74
CA HIS A 148 -7.69 -9.17 15.35
C HIS A 148 -6.95 -9.40 14.03
N PRO A 149 -5.60 -9.32 14.03
CA PRO A 149 -4.80 -9.38 12.83
C PRO A 149 -4.87 -10.72 12.08
N GLU A 150 -5.20 -11.81 12.80
CA GLU A 150 -5.40 -13.15 12.24
C GLU A 150 -6.65 -13.27 11.36
N GLN A 151 -7.58 -12.31 11.47
CA GLN A 151 -8.81 -12.25 10.67
C GLN A 151 -8.69 -11.38 9.41
N LEU A 152 -7.53 -10.75 9.22
CA LEU A 152 -7.28 -9.90 8.07
C LEU A 152 -6.30 -10.55 7.09
N ILE A 153 -6.57 -10.31 5.82
CA ILE A 153 -5.71 -10.67 4.71
C ILE A 153 -5.53 -9.43 3.83
N ILE A 154 -4.30 -9.13 3.48
CA ILE A 154 -4.00 -8.12 2.45
C ILE A 154 -3.61 -8.88 1.18
N ILE A 155 -4.23 -8.51 0.07
CA ILE A 155 -3.96 -9.07 -1.26
C ILE A 155 -3.59 -7.92 -2.20
N HIS A 156 -2.54 -8.13 -2.98
CA HIS A 156 -2.19 -7.25 -4.08
C HIS A 156 -2.50 -7.96 -5.41
N PRO A 157 -3.27 -7.34 -6.32
CA PRO A 157 -3.67 -7.98 -7.59
C PRO A 157 -2.50 -8.42 -8.49
N GLY A 158 -1.35 -7.76 -8.37
CA GLY A 158 -0.10 -8.15 -9.03
C GLY A 158 0.64 -9.32 -8.39
N GLY A 159 0.00 -10.05 -7.48
CA GLY A 159 0.55 -11.11 -6.65
C GLY A 159 0.79 -10.61 -5.21
N GLY A 160 1.01 -11.51 -4.30
CA GLY A 160 1.24 -11.19 -2.89
C GLY A 160 -0.01 -11.31 -2.01
N VAL A 161 0.09 -12.19 -1.03
CA VAL A 161 -0.90 -12.37 0.02
C VAL A 161 -0.18 -12.30 1.36
N TRP A 162 -0.67 -11.46 2.24
CA TRP A 162 -0.13 -11.28 3.59
C TRP A 162 -1.22 -11.53 4.62
N THR A 163 -0.95 -12.43 5.53
CA THR A 163 -1.85 -12.78 6.64
C THR A 163 -1.05 -13.17 7.87
N LEU A 164 -1.67 -13.09 9.02
CA LEU A 164 -1.19 -13.66 10.27
C LEU A 164 -2.09 -14.83 10.74
N GLY A 165 -3.13 -15.15 9.97
CA GLY A 165 -3.95 -16.35 10.15
C GLY A 165 -3.24 -17.62 9.66
N ALA A 166 -3.48 -18.74 10.34
CA ALA A 166 -2.82 -20.00 10.05
C ALA A 166 -3.47 -20.79 8.89
N ASP A 167 -4.79 -20.68 8.75
CA ASP A 167 -5.60 -21.53 7.86
C ASP A 167 -6.06 -20.78 6.60
N VAL A 168 -5.12 -20.12 5.93
CA VAL A 168 -5.40 -19.35 4.70
C VAL A 168 -4.77 -20.03 3.50
N ASP A 169 -5.58 -20.46 2.55
CA ASP A 169 -5.10 -20.95 1.24
C ASP A 169 -4.70 -19.76 0.36
N GLN A 170 -3.44 -19.36 0.48
CA GLN A 170 -2.89 -18.25 -0.28
C GLN A 170 -2.88 -18.50 -1.80
N ALA A 171 -2.72 -19.76 -2.23
CA ALA A 171 -2.71 -20.11 -3.64
C ALA A 171 -4.11 -19.96 -4.24
N ALA A 172 -5.14 -20.40 -3.53
CA ALA A 172 -6.53 -20.23 -3.97
C ALA A 172 -6.92 -18.74 -4.02
N LEU A 173 -6.49 -17.93 -3.06
CA LEU A 173 -6.73 -16.48 -3.07
C LEU A 173 -6.01 -15.77 -4.23
N LEU A 174 -4.78 -16.19 -4.58
CA LEU A 174 -4.06 -15.62 -5.72
C LEU A 174 -4.63 -16.07 -7.07
N ALA A 175 -5.37 -17.18 -7.10
CA ALA A 175 -6.02 -17.68 -8.32
C ALA A 175 -7.32 -16.95 -8.66
N VAL A 176 -7.85 -16.13 -7.76
CA VAL A 176 -9.02 -15.28 -8.02
C VAL A 176 -8.63 -14.17 -9.00
N ASP A 177 -9.48 -13.91 -9.97
CA ASP A 177 -9.31 -12.76 -10.88
C ASP A 177 -9.72 -11.46 -10.20
N TRP A 178 -8.83 -10.96 -9.34
CA TRP A 178 -9.04 -9.71 -8.62
C TRP A 178 -9.16 -8.51 -9.56
N LYS A 179 -8.51 -8.52 -10.72
CA LYS A 179 -8.59 -7.40 -11.66
C LYS A 179 -10.00 -7.23 -12.19
N ASP A 180 -10.61 -8.30 -12.66
CA ASP A 180 -11.99 -8.30 -13.14
C ASP A 180 -12.97 -7.87 -12.05
N MET A 181 -12.80 -8.40 -10.84
CA MET A 181 -13.66 -8.04 -9.71
C MET A 181 -13.57 -6.57 -9.28
N LEU A 182 -12.39 -5.96 -9.42
CA LEU A 182 -12.13 -4.58 -9.01
C LEU A 182 -12.55 -3.55 -10.07
N GLU A 183 -12.84 -3.96 -11.30
CA GLU A 183 -13.33 -3.05 -12.35
C GLU A 183 -14.68 -2.43 -12.00
N ASP A 184 -15.58 -3.22 -11.40
CA ASP A 184 -16.95 -2.79 -11.12
C ASP A 184 -17.26 -2.60 -9.64
N ASN A 185 -16.40 -3.08 -8.72
CA ASN A 185 -16.72 -3.12 -7.31
C ASN A 185 -15.56 -2.66 -6.43
N VAL A 186 -15.88 -1.91 -5.38
CA VAL A 186 -14.92 -1.47 -4.36
C VAL A 186 -15.01 -2.28 -3.06
N HIS A 187 -16.02 -3.11 -2.90
CA HIS A 187 -16.22 -4.04 -1.79
C HIS A 187 -17.18 -5.17 -2.20
N GLY A 188 -17.14 -6.26 -1.45
CA GLY A 188 -18.05 -7.38 -1.69
C GLY A 188 -17.77 -8.58 -0.80
N GLU A 189 -18.37 -9.69 -1.18
CA GLU A 189 -18.15 -11.00 -0.57
C GLU A 189 -17.75 -12.00 -1.65
N ILE A 190 -16.90 -12.95 -1.29
CA ILE A 190 -16.43 -14.01 -2.18
C ILE A 190 -16.26 -15.31 -1.40
N GLN A 191 -16.58 -16.42 -2.07
CA GLN A 191 -16.24 -17.74 -1.58
C GLN A 191 -14.99 -18.26 -2.28
N VAL A 192 -13.98 -18.66 -1.50
CA VAL A 192 -12.75 -19.28 -2.01
C VAL A 192 -12.54 -20.60 -1.26
N GLY A 193 -12.67 -21.73 -1.96
CA GLY A 193 -12.74 -23.04 -1.34
C GLY A 193 -13.96 -23.14 -0.41
N ASP A 194 -13.72 -23.56 0.83
CA ASP A 194 -14.77 -23.70 1.85
C ASP A 194 -14.95 -22.43 2.72
N HIS A 195 -14.22 -21.35 2.42
CA HIS A 195 -14.21 -20.12 3.19
C HIS A 195 -14.96 -19.00 2.51
N TYR A 196 -15.66 -18.19 3.30
CA TYR A 196 -16.31 -16.95 2.85
C TYR A 196 -15.51 -15.75 3.34
N TYR A 197 -15.21 -14.82 2.42
CA TYR A 197 -14.46 -13.60 2.70
C TYR A 197 -15.29 -12.39 2.35
N THR A 198 -15.29 -11.40 3.25
CA THR A 198 -15.76 -10.03 2.96
C THR A 198 -14.54 -9.21 2.61
N TRP A 199 -14.57 -8.49 1.51
CA TRP A 199 -13.45 -7.71 1.02
C TRP A 199 -13.81 -6.26 0.74
N LEU A 200 -12.81 -5.40 0.78
CA LEU A 200 -12.87 -4.02 0.32
C LEU A 200 -11.55 -3.65 -0.37
N THR A 201 -11.62 -2.70 -1.29
CA THR A 201 -10.45 -2.18 -1.98
C THR A 201 -9.89 -0.97 -1.27
N ARG A 202 -8.58 -0.91 -1.21
CA ARG A 202 -7.83 0.25 -0.79
C ARG A 202 -6.92 0.69 -1.93
N TYR A 203 -7.32 1.73 -2.62
CA TYR A 203 -6.45 2.36 -3.62
C TYR A 203 -5.37 3.16 -2.91
N VAL A 204 -4.14 3.00 -3.37
CA VAL A 204 -2.97 3.77 -2.92
C VAL A 204 -2.51 4.61 -4.10
N GLY A 205 -2.67 5.92 -4.00
CA GLY A 205 -2.52 6.85 -5.10
C GLY A 205 -3.86 7.12 -5.82
N GLU A 206 -3.86 8.07 -6.74
CA GLU A 206 -4.99 8.25 -7.64
C GLU A 206 -4.87 7.28 -8.80
N ASP A 207 -5.63 6.28 -8.85
CA ASP A 207 -5.99 5.57 -9.70
C ASP A 207 -6.41 4.73 -10.39
N GLN A 208 -6.77 4.08 -10.83
CA GLN A 208 -7.58 3.48 -11.91
C GLN A 208 -7.66 1.98 -11.80
#